data_410c431db23f2861248abb5c9777d0c7
#
_entry.id   410c431db23f2861248abb5c9777d0c7
#
_cell.length_a   1.000
_cell.length_b   1.000
_cell.length_c   1.000
_cell.angle_alpha   90.00
_cell.angle_beta   90.00
_cell.angle_gamma   90.00
#
_symmetry.space_group_name_H-M   'P 1'
#
loop_
_entity.id
_entity.type
_entity.pdbx_description
1 polymer ?
#
loop_
_entity_poly.entity_id
_entity_poly.type
_entity_poly.pdbx_seq_one_letter_code
_entity_poly.pdbx_strand_id
1 'polypeptide(L)'
;MKSMHIAASCELVTRLSTHRRVVALDSTDFTDVAAVVISVADSRSGILTLLRRSGFNLPVYLLSETAVDKPEGVQAVIAGKDQEWLELEAAACDYEARLLPPFFNTLTQYVEMDNSTFACPGHQHGAFFKKHPAGRQFYDFFGENVFRADMCNADVKLGDLLIHEGSAKHAQKFAAKVFNADKTYFVLNGTSAANKVVTNALLTRGDLVLFDRNNHKSN
;
A
#
# COMPACT_ATOMS: atom_id res chain seq x y z
N MET A 1 -8.76 7.40 4.29
CA MET A 1 -7.45 7.89 3.73
C MET A 1 -7.68 9.14 2.88
N LYS A 2 -6.75 10.11 2.86
CA LYS A 2 -6.84 11.28 1.99
C LYS A 2 -6.68 10.81 0.53
N SER A 3 -7.60 11.21 -0.34
CA SER A 3 -7.53 10.89 -1.77
C SER A 3 -6.28 11.53 -2.40
N MET A 4 -5.53 10.76 -3.18
CA MET A 4 -4.36 11.23 -3.90
C MET A 4 -4.75 12.11 -5.10
N HIS A 5 -3.79 12.76 -5.73
CA HIS A 5 -4.02 13.65 -6.85
C HIS A 5 -3.93 12.93 -8.20
N ILE A 6 -4.49 13.55 -9.22
CA ILE A 6 -4.18 13.26 -10.62
C ILE A 6 -3.22 14.36 -11.09
N ALA A 7 -2.00 14.02 -11.42
CA ALA A 7 -1.05 14.97 -11.98
C ALA A 7 -1.30 15.15 -13.48
N ALA A 8 -1.35 16.38 -13.95
CA ALA A 8 -1.59 16.69 -15.35
C ALA A 8 -0.55 17.65 -15.89
N SER A 9 -0.21 17.54 -17.20
CA SER A 9 0.57 18.54 -17.90
C SER A 9 0.04 19.93 -17.62
N CYS A 10 0.89 20.92 -17.40
CA CYS A 10 0.50 22.27 -16.97
C CYS A 10 -0.60 22.88 -17.85
N GLU A 11 -0.54 22.66 -19.15
CA GLU A 11 -1.55 23.12 -20.12
C GLU A 11 -2.93 22.45 -19.95
N LEU A 12 -2.97 21.28 -19.32
CA LEU A 12 -4.19 20.50 -19.11
C LEU A 12 -4.85 20.74 -17.75
N VAL A 13 -4.15 21.32 -16.79
CA VAL A 13 -4.64 21.48 -15.40
C VAL A 13 -5.96 22.24 -15.37
N THR A 14 -6.08 23.35 -16.08
CA THR A 14 -7.30 24.15 -16.10
C THR A 14 -8.47 23.39 -16.72
N ARG A 15 -8.21 22.61 -17.76
CA ARG A 15 -9.22 21.80 -18.45
C ARG A 15 -9.74 20.65 -17.56
N LEU A 16 -8.90 20.12 -16.70
CA LEU A 16 -9.18 18.97 -15.85
C LEU A 16 -9.63 19.33 -14.43
N SER A 17 -9.52 20.58 -14.02
CA SER A 17 -9.80 21.05 -12.66
C SER A 17 -11.25 20.85 -12.19
N THR A 18 -12.18 20.57 -13.11
CA THR A 18 -13.60 20.28 -12.81
C THR A 18 -13.84 18.86 -12.31
N HIS A 19 -12.86 17.97 -12.47
CA HIS A 19 -12.95 16.56 -12.07
C HIS A 19 -12.35 16.36 -10.67
N ARG A 20 -11.61 15.26 -10.46
CA ARG A 20 -10.88 15.00 -9.23
C ARG A 20 -9.84 16.11 -8.99
N ARG A 21 -9.34 16.22 -7.76
CA ARG A 21 -8.27 17.18 -7.41
C ARG A 21 -7.06 16.99 -8.34
N VAL A 22 -6.97 17.84 -9.34
CA VAL A 22 -5.90 17.84 -10.33
C VAL A 22 -4.80 18.79 -9.88
N VAL A 23 -3.55 18.38 -10.04
CA VAL A 23 -2.35 19.19 -9.78
C VAL A 23 -1.50 19.26 -11.03
N ALA A 24 -0.71 20.32 -11.16
CA ALA A 24 0.28 20.40 -12.22
C ALA A 24 1.31 19.26 -12.08
N LEU A 25 1.67 18.66 -13.19
CA LEU A 25 2.74 17.69 -13.25
C LEU A 25 4.06 18.40 -12.96
N ASP A 26 4.52 18.30 -11.73
CA ASP A 26 5.86 18.71 -11.34
C ASP A 26 6.79 17.50 -11.43
N SER A 27 7.92 17.69 -12.07
CA SER A 27 8.81 16.63 -12.52
C SER A 27 9.50 15.82 -11.43
N THR A 28 9.26 16.10 -10.16
CA THR A 28 10.10 15.59 -9.06
C THR A 28 9.39 14.84 -7.96
N ASP A 29 8.10 15.06 -7.73
CA ASP A 29 7.38 14.42 -6.63
C ASP A 29 6.06 13.78 -7.08
N PHE A 30 6.06 12.45 -7.12
CA PHE A 30 4.89 11.64 -7.45
C PHE A 30 4.30 10.92 -6.22
N THR A 31 4.74 11.26 -5.01
CA THR A 31 4.36 10.51 -3.79
C THR A 31 2.88 10.65 -3.42
N ASP A 32 2.24 11.72 -3.85
CA ASP A 32 0.79 11.99 -3.63
C ASP A 32 -0.01 11.94 -4.94
N VAL A 33 0.46 11.15 -5.93
CA VAL A 33 -0.14 11.03 -7.26
C VAL A 33 -0.66 9.61 -7.48
N ALA A 34 -1.93 9.50 -7.93
CA ALA A 34 -2.57 8.23 -8.24
C ALA A 34 -2.70 7.94 -9.75
N ALA A 35 -2.64 8.96 -10.58
CA ALA A 35 -2.65 8.83 -12.04
C ALA A 35 -1.99 10.06 -12.68
N VAL A 36 -1.51 9.90 -13.91
CA VAL A 36 -0.87 10.98 -14.66
C VAL A 36 -1.55 11.15 -16.01
N VAL A 37 -1.85 12.40 -16.36
CA VAL A 37 -2.35 12.78 -17.69
C VAL A 37 -1.35 13.69 -18.37
N ILE A 38 -0.80 13.26 -19.48
CA ILE A 38 0.20 14.03 -20.24
C ILE A 38 -0.34 14.52 -21.57
N SER A 39 0.19 15.62 -22.04
CA SER A 39 -0.03 16.12 -23.39
C SER A 39 0.86 15.39 -24.43
N VAL A 40 0.56 15.60 -25.71
CA VAL A 40 1.38 15.08 -26.80
C VAL A 40 2.80 15.68 -26.75
N ALA A 41 2.92 16.95 -26.35
CA ALA A 41 4.21 17.63 -26.20
C ALA A 41 5.04 16.96 -25.11
N ASP A 42 4.44 16.74 -23.93
CA ASP A 42 5.12 16.15 -22.79
C ASP A 42 5.47 14.66 -23.01
N SER A 43 4.70 13.93 -23.82
CA SER A 43 5.03 12.54 -24.16
C SER A 43 6.38 12.41 -24.88
N ARG A 44 6.85 13.50 -25.49
CA ARG A 44 8.14 13.60 -26.22
C ARG A 44 9.27 14.21 -25.35
N SER A 45 8.96 14.73 -24.19
CA SER A 45 9.91 15.46 -23.32
C SER A 45 10.77 14.60 -22.39
N GLY A 46 10.63 13.27 -22.44
CA GLY A 46 11.31 12.34 -21.52
C GLY A 46 10.58 12.09 -20.20
N ILE A 47 9.41 12.67 -19.99
CA ILE A 47 8.58 12.47 -18.79
C ILE A 47 8.22 10.99 -18.58
N LEU A 48 7.95 10.24 -19.65
CA LEU A 48 7.67 8.80 -19.57
C LEU A 48 8.87 8.01 -19.02
N THR A 49 10.08 8.42 -19.37
CA THR A 49 11.31 7.82 -18.83
C THR A 49 11.45 8.12 -17.33
N LEU A 50 11.12 9.35 -16.93
CA LEU A 50 11.15 9.75 -15.53
C LEU A 50 10.12 8.96 -14.70
N LEU A 51 8.87 8.85 -15.18
CA LEU A 51 7.81 8.08 -14.56
C LEU A 51 8.18 6.59 -14.39
N ARG A 52 8.81 5.99 -15.40
CA ARG A 52 9.32 4.61 -15.29
C ARG A 52 10.42 4.49 -14.23
N ARG A 53 11.35 5.44 -14.19
CA ARG A 53 12.46 5.44 -13.22
C ARG A 53 12.00 5.67 -11.78
N SER A 54 10.85 6.31 -11.57
CA SER A 54 10.27 6.49 -10.24
C SER A 54 9.92 5.17 -9.55
N GLY A 55 9.63 4.13 -10.34
CA GLY A 55 9.20 2.81 -9.83
C GLY A 55 7.78 2.77 -9.26
N PHE A 56 7.02 3.87 -9.34
CA PHE A 56 5.67 3.95 -8.76
C PHE A 56 4.60 3.22 -9.59
N ASN A 57 4.90 2.86 -10.86
CA ASN A 57 3.97 2.17 -11.74
C ASN A 57 2.61 2.88 -11.89
N LEU A 58 2.65 4.20 -11.93
CA LEU A 58 1.47 5.05 -12.08
C LEU A 58 0.73 4.75 -13.40
N PRO A 59 -0.61 4.73 -13.42
CA PRO A 59 -1.37 4.74 -14.65
C PRO A 59 -1.17 6.08 -15.37
N VAL A 60 -0.70 6.01 -16.63
CA VAL A 60 -0.39 7.19 -17.46
C VAL A 60 -1.33 7.22 -18.65
N TYR A 61 -1.99 8.35 -18.86
CA TYR A 61 -2.89 8.60 -19.98
C TYR A 61 -2.36 9.74 -20.84
N LEU A 62 -2.50 9.61 -22.14
CA LEU A 62 -2.16 10.65 -23.12
C LEU A 62 -3.45 11.33 -23.58
N LEU A 63 -3.58 12.62 -23.37
CA LEU A 63 -4.70 13.39 -23.91
C LEU A 63 -4.37 13.91 -25.31
N SER A 64 -5.17 13.49 -26.30
CA SER A 64 -5.06 13.97 -27.68
C SER A 64 -6.42 13.95 -28.37
N GLU A 65 -6.78 15.04 -29.04
CA GLU A 65 -7.99 15.13 -29.88
C GLU A 65 -7.80 14.54 -31.27
N THR A 66 -6.56 14.28 -31.65
CA THR A 66 -6.20 13.68 -32.94
C THR A 66 -5.70 12.25 -32.73
N ALA A 67 -5.82 11.44 -33.78
CA ALA A 67 -5.25 10.10 -33.74
C ALA A 67 -3.72 10.16 -33.58
N VAL A 68 -3.21 9.60 -32.51
CA VAL A 68 -1.78 9.53 -32.19
C VAL A 68 -1.46 8.09 -31.80
N ASP A 69 -0.32 7.60 -32.25
CA ASP A 69 0.17 6.30 -31.80
C ASP A 69 0.41 6.31 -30.29
N LYS A 70 -0.02 5.26 -29.62
CA LYS A 70 0.14 5.11 -28.18
C LYS A 70 1.61 4.87 -27.82
N PRO A 71 2.27 5.81 -27.10
CA PRO A 71 3.64 5.61 -26.66
C PRO A 71 3.76 4.45 -25.68
N GLU A 72 4.94 3.84 -25.64
CA GLU A 72 5.23 2.82 -24.65
C GLU A 72 5.21 3.41 -23.22
N GLY A 73 4.49 2.75 -22.29
CA GLY A 73 4.30 3.21 -20.91
C GLY A 73 3.04 4.06 -20.72
N VAL A 74 2.29 4.37 -21.77
CA VAL A 74 0.97 4.98 -21.71
C VAL A 74 -0.09 3.88 -21.68
N GLN A 75 -1.06 3.97 -20.77
CA GLN A 75 -2.14 3.00 -20.62
C GLN A 75 -3.17 3.14 -21.76
N ALA A 76 -3.61 4.37 -22.01
CA ALA A 76 -4.53 4.69 -23.10
C ALA A 76 -4.32 6.12 -23.61
N VAL A 77 -4.72 6.35 -24.88
CA VAL A 77 -4.89 7.68 -25.45
C VAL A 77 -6.36 8.05 -25.27
N ILE A 78 -6.63 9.21 -24.68
CA ILE A 78 -7.98 9.69 -24.38
C ILE A 78 -8.24 11.00 -25.11
N ALA A 79 -9.47 11.22 -25.56
CA ALA A 79 -9.90 12.46 -26.20
C ALA A 79 -10.57 13.46 -25.23
N GLY A 80 -10.74 13.07 -23.97
CA GLY A 80 -11.34 13.91 -22.92
C GLY A 80 -12.87 13.80 -22.88
N LYS A 81 -13.43 12.65 -23.25
CA LYS A 81 -14.86 12.35 -23.11
C LYS A 81 -15.18 11.93 -21.68
N ASP A 82 -16.39 12.19 -21.22
CA ASP A 82 -16.81 11.87 -19.83
C ASP A 82 -16.56 10.41 -19.43
N GLN A 83 -16.83 9.46 -20.35
CA GLN A 83 -16.59 8.04 -20.10
C GLN A 83 -15.10 7.72 -19.86
N GLU A 84 -14.20 8.36 -20.59
CA GLU A 84 -12.74 8.17 -20.46
C GLU A 84 -12.24 8.74 -19.15
N TRP A 85 -12.88 9.81 -18.64
CA TRP A 85 -12.58 10.35 -17.31
C TRP A 85 -12.99 9.39 -16.19
N LEU A 86 -14.12 8.73 -16.31
CA LEU A 86 -14.54 7.70 -15.36
C LEU A 86 -13.55 6.53 -15.33
N GLU A 87 -13.04 6.13 -16.49
CA GLU A 87 -12.01 5.09 -16.59
C GLU A 87 -10.69 5.52 -15.95
N LEU A 88 -10.27 6.76 -16.16
CA LEU A 88 -9.08 7.32 -15.50
C LEU A 88 -9.24 7.37 -13.97
N GLU A 89 -10.39 7.83 -13.49
CA GLU A 89 -10.66 7.86 -12.04
C GLU A 89 -10.73 6.45 -11.44
N ALA A 90 -11.33 5.51 -12.15
CA ALA A 90 -11.35 4.11 -11.75
C ALA A 90 -9.93 3.54 -11.67
N ALA A 91 -9.06 3.85 -12.63
CA ALA A 91 -7.66 3.44 -12.62
C ALA A 91 -6.88 4.08 -11.47
N ALA A 92 -7.12 5.34 -11.15
CA ALA A 92 -6.52 6.02 -10.01
C ALA A 92 -6.96 5.40 -8.68
N CYS A 93 -8.25 5.09 -8.51
CA CYS A 93 -8.77 4.40 -7.33
C CYS A 93 -8.21 2.98 -7.19
N ASP A 94 -8.09 2.24 -8.30
CA ASP A 94 -7.49 0.91 -8.30
C ASP A 94 -5.99 0.95 -7.97
N TYR A 95 -5.27 1.96 -8.44
CA TYR A 95 -3.89 2.22 -8.03
C TYR A 95 -3.79 2.48 -6.54
N GLU A 96 -4.58 3.41 -5.99
CA GLU A 96 -4.62 3.71 -4.55
C GLU A 96 -4.93 2.47 -3.71
N ALA A 97 -5.89 1.65 -4.15
CA ALA A 97 -6.28 0.43 -3.46
C ALA A 97 -5.16 -0.62 -3.41
N ARG A 98 -4.23 -0.59 -4.37
CA ARG A 98 -3.08 -1.51 -4.45
C ARG A 98 -1.83 -1.02 -3.73
N LEU A 99 -1.77 0.24 -3.32
CA LEU A 99 -0.61 0.81 -2.61
C LEU A 99 -0.41 0.18 -1.24
N LEU A 100 -1.49 -0.16 -0.56
CA LEU A 100 -1.42 -0.75 0.77
C LEU A 100 -1.40 -2.27 0.71
N PRO A 101 -0.48 -2.92 1.45
CA PRO A 101 -0.53 -4.37 1.62
C PRO A 101 -1.89 -4.82 2.16
N PRO A 102 -2.42 -5.99 1.75
CA PRO A 102 -3.80 -6.37 2.02
C PRO A 102 -4.22 -6.32 3.50
N PHE A 103 -3.35 -6.76 4.42
CA PHE A 103 -3.66 -6.72 5.85
C PHE A 103 -3.71 -5.28 6.36
N PHE A 104 -2.73 -4.45 5.99
CA PHE A 104 -2.68 -3.05 6.41
C PHE A 104 -3.87 -2.24 5.85
N ASN A 105 -4.25 -2.50 4.60
CA ASN A 105 -5.45 -1.88 4.01
C ASN A 105 -6.72 -2.24 4.80
N THR A 106 -6.91 -3.51 5.16
CA THR A 106 -8.06 -3.92 5.98
C THR A 106 -8.01 -3.31 7.38
N LEU A 107 -6.82 -3.23 7.98
CA LEU A 107 -6.63 -2.61 9.29
C LEU A 107 -6.99 -1.11 9.29
N THR A 108 -6.56 -0.36 8.27
CA THR A 108 -6.91 1.07 8.15
C THR A 108 -8.41 1.26 7.97
N GLN A 109 -9.06 0.46 7.14
CA GLN A 109 -10.52 0.47 6.98
C GLN A 109 -11.24 0.12 8.28
N TYR A 110 -10.75 -0.86 9.04
CA TYR A 110 -11.28 -1.22 10.33
C TYR A 110 -11.20 -0.05 11.33
N VAL A 111 -10.07 0.63 11.38
CA VAL A 111 -9.84 1.81 12.23
C VAL A 111 -10.83 2.94 11.87
N GLU A 112 -11.09 3.16 10.57
CA GLU A 112 -12.03 4.17 10.09
C GLU A 112 -13.50 3.87 10.44
N MET A 113 -13.87 2.60 10.60
CA MET A 113 -15.24 2.19 10.96
C MET A 113 -15.65 2.56 12.39
N ASP A 114 -14.71 2.98 13.23
CA ASP A 114 -14.95 3.35 14.64
C ASP A 114 -15.74 2.32 15.45
N ASN A 115 -15.38 1.05 15.31
CA ASN A 115 -16.05 -0.02 16.02
C ASN A 115 -15.77 0.05 17.53
N SER A 116 -16.81 -0.05 18.35
CA SER A 116 -16.65 -0.28 19.78
C SER A 116 -16.24 -1.73 20.02
N THR A 117 -15.19 -1.95 20.77
CA THR A 117 -14.76 -3.29 21.15
C THR A 117 -14.89 -3.51 22.66
N PHE A 118 -15.35 -4.69 23.04
CA PHE A 118 -15.35 -5.17 24.43
C PHE A 118 -14.32 -6.29 24.64
N ALA A 119 -13.43 -6.46 23.65
CA ALA A 119 -12.37 -7.45 23.64
C ALA A 119 -11.03 -6.87 24.15
N CYS A 120 -9.98 -7.67 24.11
CA CYS A 120 -8.60 -7.22 24.30
C CYS A 120 -8.14 -6.35 23.10
N PRO A 121 -7.24 -5.39 23.34
CA PRO A 121 -6.68 -5.00 24.63
C PRO A 121 -7.63 -4.09 25.46
N GLY A 122 -7.47 -4.15 26.80
CA GLY A 122 -8.38 -3.48 27.74
C GLY A 122 -8.37 -1.95 27.72
N HIS A 123 -7.47 -1.30 26.98
CA HIS A 123 -7.47 0.16 26.84
C HIS A 123 -8.61 0.69 25.95
N GLN A 124 -9.38 -0.19 25.30
CA GLN A 124 -10.54 0.15 24.47
C GLN A 124 -10.26 1.32 23.51
N HIS A 125 -9.45 1.08 22.48
CA HIS A 125 -9.02 2.09 21.50
C HIS A 125 -8.37 3.33 22.13
N GLY A 126 -7.70 3.14 23.30
CA GLY A 126 -7.01 4.22 23.99
C GLY A 126 -7.89 5.04 24.94
N ALA A 127 -9.19 4.75 25.06
CA ALA A 127 -10.11 5.50 25.90
C ALA A 127 -9.66 5.54 27.37
N PHE A 128 -9.08 4.45 27.89
CA PHE A 128 -8.59 4.38 29.26
C PHE A 128 -7.33 5.21 29.51
N PHE A 129 -6.47 5.39 28.53
CA PHE A 129 -5.31 6.27 28.66
C PHE A 129 -5.72 7.72 28.91
N LYS A 130 -6.81 8.19 28.30
CA LYS A 130 -7.30 9.57 28.46
C LYS A 130 -7.82 9.90 29.86
N LYS A 131 -8.01 8.91 30.74
CA LYS A 131 -8.54 9.09 32.08
C LYS A 131 -7.50 9.55 33.12
N HIS A 132 -6.21 9.56 32.78
CA HIS A 132 -5.13 9.98 33.67
C HIS A 132 -4.14 10.90 32.93
N PRO A 133 -3.58 11.96 33.57
CA PRO A 133 -2.69 12.89 32.88
C PRO A 133 -1.48 12.25 32.17
N ALA A 134 -0.82 11.30 32.82
CA ALA A 134 0.30 10.58 32.22
C ALA A 134 -0.15 9.72 31.01
N GLY A 135 -1.29 9.06 31.15
CA GLY A 135 -1.88 8.29 30.04
C GLY A 135 -2.29 9.19 28.88
N ARG A 136 -2.79 10.40 29.18
CA ARG A 136 -3.13 11.39 28.16
C ARG A 136 -1.91 11.83 27.35
N GLN A 137 -0.77 12.10 28.00
CA GLN A 137 0.48 12.43 27.30
C GLN A 137 0.95 11.28 26.40
N PHE A 138 0.86 10.05 26.89
CA PHE A 138 1.18 8.86 26.10
C PHE A 138 0.27 8.75 24.87
N TYR A 139 -1.04 8.92 25.05
CA TYR A 139 -2.01 8.91 23.96
C TYR A 139 -1.74 10.00 22.91
N ASP A 140 -1.48 11.23 23.36
CA ASP A 140 -1.25 12.37 22.46
C ASP A 140 0.08 12.22 21.69
N PHE A 141 1.09 11.58 22.31
CA PHE A 141 2.36 11.28 21.64
C PHE A 141 2.22 10.27 20.50
N PHE A 142 1.53 9.16 20.72
CA PHE A 142 1.39 8.10 19.70
C PHE A 142 0.27 8.37 18.71
N GLY A 143 -0.70 9.17 19.06
CA GLY A 143 -1.87 9.44 18.23
C GLY A 143 -2.94 8.35 18.31
N GLU A 144 -4.15 8.71 17.94
CA GLU A 144 -5.35 7.88 18.08
C GLU A 144 -5.28 6.56 17.32
N ASN A 145 -4.78 6.61 16.09
CA ASN A 145 -4.81 5.46 15.20
C ASN A 145 -3.97 4.28 15.70
N VAL A 146 -2.90 4.53 16.45
CA VAL A 146 -2.08 3.46 17.05
C VAL A 146 -2.92 2.62 18.00
N PHE A 147 -3.70 3.28 18.89
CA PHE A 147 -4.56 2.58 19.85
C PHE A 147 -5.80 1.95 19.22
N ARG A 148 -6.32 2.54 18.16
CA ARG A 148 -7.44 1.98 17.39
C ARG A 148 -7.02 0.76 16.56
N ALA A 149 -5.75 0.72 16.15
CA ALA A 149 -5.16 -0.40 15.42
C ALA A 149 -4.64 -1.53 16.34
N ASP A 150 -4.48 -1.26 17.63
CA ASP A 150 -4.09 -2.28 18.62
C ASP A 150 -5.31 -3.07 19.08
N MET A 151 -5.46 -4.25 18.50
CA MET A 151 -6.66 -5.06 18.63
C MET A 151 -6.36 -6.56 18.66
N CYS A 152 -7.36 -7.34 19.05
CA CYS A 152 -7.25 -8.78 19.07
C CYS A 152 -7.06 -9.35 17.66
N ASN A 153 -6.08 -10.23 17.48
CA ASN A 153 -5.78 -10.88 16.21
C ASN A 153 -6.88 -11.85 15.74
N ALA A 154 -7.83 -12.19 16.59
CA ALA A 154 -8.96 -13.04 16.27
C ALA A 154 -10.25 -12.25 15.94
N ASP A 155 -10.13 -10.95 15.62
CA ASP A 155 -11.28 -10.19 15.13
C ASP A 155 -11.71 -10.72 13.76
N VAL A 156 -13.01 -11.06 13.68
CA VAL A 156 -13.60 -11.73 12.49
C VAL A 156 -13.40 -10.93 11.20
N LYS A 157 -13.31 -9.61 11.29
CA LYS A 157 -13.13 -8.73 10.12
C LYS A 157 -11.71 -8.77 9.57
N LEU A 158 -10.71 -9.03 10.43
CA LEU A 158 -9.32 -9.10 10.05
C LEU A 158 -8.88 -10.50 9.62
N GLY A 159 -9.67 -11.52 10.00
CA GLY A 159 -9.30 -12.93 9.83
C GLY A 159 -8.29 -13.38 10.87
N ASP A 160 -7.98 -14.67 10.86
CA ASP A 160 -7.07 -15.28 11.83
C ASP A 160 -5.80 -15.77 11.13
N LEU A 161 -4.64 -15.32 11.63
CA LEU A 161 -3.34 -15.70 11.12
C LEU A 161 -3.02 -17.19 11.41
N LEU A 162 -3.50 -17.74 12.53
CA LEU A 162 -3.20 -19.13 12.92
C LEU A 162 -3.86 -20.14 12.00
N ILE A 163 -5.09 -19.85 11.56
CA ILE A 163 -5.83 -20.74 10.64
C ILE A 163 -5.78 -20.26 9.19
N HIS A 164 -4.98 -19.23 8.91
CA HIS A 164 -4.76 -18.67 7.57
C HIS A 164 -6.05 -18.24 6.87
N GLU A 165 -6.85 -17.41 7.53
CA GLU A 165 -8.10 -16.86 6.99
C GLU A 165 -8.08 -15.36 6.79
N GLY A 166 -9.06 -14.86 6.05
CA GLY A 166 -9.34 -13.43 5.84
C GLY A 166 -8.16 -12.66 5.28
N SER A 167 -7.96 -11.45 5.78
CA SER A 167 -6.90 -10.53 5.33
C SER A 167 -5.50 -11.05 5.64
N ALA A 168 -5.31 -11.82 6.72
CA ALA A 168 -4.04 -12.46 7.02
C ALA A 168 -3.61 -13.45 5.92
N LYS A 169 -4.55 -14.27 5.44
CA LYS A 169 -4.31 -15.17 4.28
C LYS A 169 -3.99 -14.40 3.00
N HIS A 170 -4.73 -13.31 2.74
CA HIS A 170 -4.47 -12.48 1.55
C HIS A 170 -3.09 -11.83 1.62
N ALA A 171 -2.67 -11.34 2.80
CA ALA A 171 -1.34 -10.78 3.00
C ALA A 171 -0.23 -11.81 2.78
N GLN A 172 -0.39 -13.05 3.27
CA GLN A 172 0.56 -14.14 3.02
C GLN A 172 0.68 -14.48 1.53
N LYS A 173 -0.45 -14.56 0.81
CA LYS A 173 -0.45 -14.77 -0.65
C LYS A 173 0.20 -13.62 -1.40
N PHE A 174 -0.06 -12.39 -0.98
CA PHE A 174 0.56 -11.20 -1.57
C PHE A 174 2.07 -11.22 -1.36
N ALA A 175 2.53 -11.48 -0.13
CA ALA A 175 3.95 -11.61 0.16
C ALA A 175 4.62 -12.73 -0.65
N ALA A 176 3.99 -13.90 -0.77
CA ALA A 176 4.48 -14.99 -1.60
C ALA A 176 4.68 -14.54 -3.06
N LYS A 177 3.73 -13.81 -3.63
CA LYS A 177 3.85 -13.25 -4.98
C LYS A 177 5.01 -12.25 -5.09
N VAL A 178 5.18 -11.34 -4.11
CA VAL A 178 6.25 -10.34 -4.10
C VAL A 178 7.64 -10.99 -4.05
N PHE A 179 7.80 -12.03 -3.24
CA PHE A 179 9.06 -12.75 -3.08
C PHE A 179 9.24 -13.91 -4.07
N ASN A 180 8.33 -14.09 -5.02
CA ASN A 180 8.33 -15.20 -5.97
C ASN A 180 8.48 -16.57 -5.29
N ALA A 181 7.72 -16.77 -4.21
CA ALA A 181 7.70 -18.00 -3.42
C ALA A 181 6.35 -18.71 -3.56
N ASP A 182 6.33 -20.02 -3.39
CA ASP A 182 5.08 -20.81 -3.39
C ASP A 182 4.19 -20.45 -2.20
N LYS A 183 4.80 -20.22 -1.05
CA LYS A 183 4.13 -19.84 0.21
C LYS A 183 5.00 -18.93 1.05
N THR A 184 4.34 -18.07 1.82
CA THR A 184 4.97 -17.23 2.83
C THR A 184 4.23 -17.38 4.15
N TYR A 185 4.98 -17.50 5.23
CA TYR A 185 4.46 -17.57 6.60
C TYR A 185 4.97 -16.37 7.41
N PHE A 186 4.08 -15.69 8.11
CA PHE A 186 4.46 -14.62 9.03
C PHE A 186 4.81 -15.21 10.39
N VAL A 187 6.07 -15.09 10.79
CA VAL A 187 6.54 -15.56 12.10
C VAL A 187 6.61 -14.36 13.03
N LEU A 188 5.61 -14.22 13.91
CA LEU A 188 5.44 -13.04 14.76
C LEU A 188 6.42 -13.00 15.94
N ASN A 189 7.02 -14.14 16.30
CA ASN A 189 7.94 -14.26 17.44
C ASN A 189 9.39 -13.88 17.10
N GLY A 190 9.58 -13.16 15.99
CA GLY A 190 10.87 -12.61 15.56
C GLY A 190 11.73 -13.56 14.75
N THR A 191 12.81 -13.03 14.19
CA THR A 191 13.73 -13.74 13.28
C THR A 191 14.37 -14.97 13.93
N SER A 192 14.67 -14.92 15.23
CA SER A 192 15.22 -16.10 15.93
C SER A 192 14.25 -17.29 15.96
N ALA A 193 12.95 -17.04 16.07
CA ALA A 193 11.95 -18.09 15.98
C ALA A 193 11.83 -18.60 14.54
N ALA A 194 11.86 -17.72 13.55
CA ALA A 194 11.86 -18.10 12.14
C ALA A 194 13.07 -19.00 11.79
N ASN A 195 14.27 -18.62 12.21
CA ASN A 195 15.47 -19.43 12.00
C ASN A 195 15.34 -20.82 12.62
N LYS A 196 14.83 -20.90 13.86
CA LYS A 196 14.59 -22.22 14.52
C LYS A 196 13.58 -23.07 13.76
N VAL A 197 12.49 -22.46 13.27
CA VAL A 197 11.49 -23.17 12.47
C VAL A 197 12.12 -23.74 11.20
N VAL A 198 12.87 -22.91 10.46
CA VAL A 198 13.55 -23.32 9.22
C VAL A 198 14.57 -24.42 9.50
N THR A 199 15.42 -24.24 10.52
CA THR A 199 16.43 -25.21 10.91
C THR A 199 15.81 -26.56 11.25
N ASN A 200 14.77 -26.56 12.10
CA ASN A 200 14.09 -27.81 12.51
C ASN A 200 13.31 -28.48 11.36
N ALA A 201 12.86 -27.71 10.38
CA ALA A 201 12.13 -28.26 9.25
C ALA A 201 13.04 -28.89 8.19
N LEU A 202 14.25 -28.36 8.03
CA LEU A 202 15.16 -28.75 6.95
C LEU A 202 16.28 -29.70 7.38
N LEU A 203 16.64 -29.71 8.68
CA LEU A 203 17.81 -30.44 9.17
C LEU A 203 17.40 -31.62 10.02
N THR A 204 18.11 -32.73 9.78
CA THR A 204 18.00 -33.98 10.56
C THR A 204 19.34 -34.32 11.21
N ARG A 205 19.31 -35.28 12.13
CA ARG A 205 20.52 -35.72 12.80
C ARG A 205 21.50 -36.34 11.80
N GLY A 206 22.69 -35.75 11.70
CA GLY A 206 23.75 -36.19 10.79
C GLY A 206 23.94 -35.27 9.58
N ASP A 207 23.08 -34.29 9.38
CA ASP A 207 23.25 -33.33 8.30
C ASP A 207 24.43 -32.39 8.59
N LEU A 208 25.13 -31.99 7.52
CA LEU A 208 26.21 -31.03 7.57
C LEU A 208 25.66 -29.64 7.25
N VAL A 209 25.87 -28.69 8.14
CA VAL A 209 25.48 -27.30 7.95
C VAL A 209 26.70 -26.42 7.85
N LEU A 210 26.78 -25.60 6.81
CA LEU A 210 27.83 -24.61 6.64
C LEU A 210 27.33 -23.25 7.10
N PHE A 211 28.01 -22.64 8.07
CA PHE A 211 27.74 -21.31 8.57
C PHE A 211 28.86 -20.34 8.25
N ASP A 212 28.50 -19.14 7.84
CA ASP A 212 29.44 -18.03 7.84
C ASP A 212 29.70 -17.52 9.27
N ARG A 213 30.91 -17.07 9.54
CA ARG A 213 31.30 -16.52 10.85
C ARG A 213 30.44 -15.32 11.28
N ASN A 214 29.91 -14.58 10.30
CA ASN A 214 29.11 -13.37 10.52
C ASN A 214 27.60 -13.67 10.68
N ASN A 215 27.20 -14.92 10.66
CA ASN A 215 25.80 -15.30 10.89
C ASN A 215 25.31 -14.85 12.27
N HIS A 216 24.04 -14.49 12.33
CA HIS A 216 23.43 -14.12 13.59
C HIS A 216 23.40 -15.32 14.56
N LYS A 217 23.64 -15.03 15.84
CA LYS A 217 23.69 -16.03 16.92
C LYS A 217 22.42 -16.89 17.13
N SER A 218 21.34 -16.62 16.41
CA SER A 218 20.11 -17.42 16.43
C SER A 218 20.11 -18.61 15.49
N ASN A 219 21.14 -18.74 14.68
CA ASN A 219 21.35 -19.87 13.78
C ASN A 219 22.08 -20.99 14.49
#